data_4ad0afdec7661af045561ffe365940a7
#
_entry.id   4ad0afdec7661af045561ffe365940a7
#
_cell.length_a   1.000
_cell.length_b   1.000
_cell.length_c   1.000
_cell.angle_alpha   90.00
_cell.angle_beta   90.00
_cell.angle_gamma   90.00
#
_symmetry.space_group_name_H-M   'P 1'
#
loop_
_entity.id
_entity.type
_entity.pdbx_description
1 polymer ?
#
loop_
_entity_poly.entity_id
_entity_poly.type
_entity_poly.pdbx_seq_one_letter_code
_entity_poly.pdbx_strand_id
1 'polypeptide(L)'
;MSEDAPRTDQGAADEARDAPAAPTSSTTPRVQTSTTEIDSTIIHPGSVRINVKGAFIVDQDSASPSGTPASRPSYGTKDIRLPYHTAVVSHIAVDIGGTLAKLVYFSREPYSREPGGRLNFINFETNRIDDCIEFMNQLKMKQQTLNGSKPEELCVIATGGGAYKFYDRIRDVLGVDVLREDEMECLIIGLDFFITEIPREVFTYSETHLMRFEDQRSDIYPYLLVNIGSGVSMIKVSGPRAYERVGGTSLGGGTLWGLLSLLTGAGSFDEMLDLAERGNNAKVDMLVGDIYGTDYGKIGLKSSTIASSFGKVFRIKQEAEKGTECQSTDPTSVDDRPPPAADSPAAPFSSADVSRSLLYAISNNIGQIAYLQSEKHSLSTIYFGGSFIRGHRQTMNTLSYAIKFWSKGEKKAYFLRHEGYLGAVGAFLKRQPRNWGRRGSFEEGVGLGTEARAEAGSRAGAEE
;
A
#
# COMPACT_ATOMS: atom_id res chain seq x y z
N MET A 1 -49.35 37.08 23.56
CA MET A 1 -49.49 38.13 22.55
C MET A 1 -49.26 37.41 21.27
N SER A 2 -50.28 36.83 20.73
CA SER A 2 -51.32 37.30 19.75
C SER A 2 -50.71 37.34 18.38
N GLU A 3 -51.11 36.32 17.55
CA GLU A 3 -52.19 36.48 16.55
C GLU A 3 -51.58 36.90 15.21
N ASP A 4 -51.83 36.39 14.02
CA ASP A 4 -53.05 35.74 13.53
C ASP A 4 -52.75 35.15 12.12
N ALA A 5 -53.41 34.08 11.79
CA ALA A 5 -53.73 33.70 10.39
C ALA A 5 -54.99 34.46 9.95
N PRO A 6 -55.49 34.48 8.75
CA PRO A 6 -56.12 33.34 8.11
C PRO A 6 -56.22 33.33 6.50
N ARG A 7 -56.53 32.15 5.93
CA ARG A 7 -57.69 31.75 5.05
C ARG A 7 -57.95 32.63 3.81
N THR A 8 -58.36 32.12 2.69
CA THR A 8 -59.27 31.16 2.05
C THR A 8 -59.19 31.44 0.52
N ASP A 9 -59.62 30.77 -0.44
CA ASP A 9 -60.76 29.90 -0.69
C ASP A 9 -60.68 29.32 -2.14
N GLN A 10 -61.06 28.09 -2.36
CA GLN A 10 -62.05 27.48 -3.22
C GLN A 10 -62.12 27.77 -4.73
N GLY A 11 -62.32 26.66 -5.45
CA GLY A 11 -63.34 26.49 -6.46
C GLY A 11 -62.86 25.65 -7.64
N ALA A 12 -63.18 24.40 -7.65
CA ALA A 12 -64.32 23.65 -8.23
C ALA A 12 -64.16 23.37 -9.76
N ALA A 13 -63.99 22.07 -10.03
CA ALA A 13 -64.90 21.13 -10.73
C ALA A 13 -65.10 21.35 -12.24
N ASP A 14 -64.87 20.35 -13.08
CA ASP A 14 -65.93 19.48 -13.62
C ASP A 14 -65.38 18.41 -14.59
N GLU A 15 -65.83 17.18 -14.41
CA GLU A 15 -66.35 16.13 -15.27
C GLU A 15 -65.84 16.05 -16.74
N ALA A 16 -65.66 14.94 -17.38
CA ALA A 16 -66.04 13.52 -17.22
C ALA A 16 -65.62 12.73 -18.46
N ARG A 17 -65.60 11.42 -18.29
CA ARG A 17 -65.95 10.30 -19.24
C ARG A 17 -64.88 9.64 -20.10
N ASP A 18 -64.59 8.45 -19.67
CA ASP A 18 -64.86 7.10 -20.27
C ASP A 18 -64.00 6.62 -21.45
N ALA A 19 -63.12 5.68 -21.08
CA ALA A 19 -62.94 4.29 -21.51
C ALA A 19 -62.54 4.03 -23.00
N PRO A 20 -61.96 2.84 -23.35
CA PRO A 20 -61.38 1.75 -22.56
C PRO A 20 -59.92 1.36 -22.94
N ALA A 21 -59.33 0.53 -22.13
CA ALA A 21 -57.98 -0.03 -22.22
C ALA A 21 -57.77 -1.01 -23.37
N ALA A 22 -56.59 -0.98 -23.97
CA ALA A 22 -56.02 -2.07 -24.75
C ALA A 22 -54.60 -2.42 -24.23
N PRO A 23 -54.06 -3.62 -24.42
CA PRO A 23 -53.10 -4.25 -23.56
C PRO A 23 -51.67 -3.74 -23.80
N THR A 24 -50.97 -3.44 -22.71
CA THR A 24 -49.55 -3.09 -22.69
C THR A 24 -48.71 -4.34 -22.90
N SER A 25 -48.06 -4.43 -24.04
CA SER A 25 -46.93 -5.31 -24.27
C SER A 25 -45.74 -4.82 -23.43
N SER A 26 -45.27 -5.62 -22.48
CA SER A 26 -44.03 -5.42 -21.73
C SER A 26 -42.82 -5.58 -22.66
N THR A 27 -42.33 -4.47 -23.19
CA THR A 27 -41.02 -4.41 -23.84
C THR A 27 -40.00 -4.09 -22.76
N THR A 28 -39.21 -5.10 -22.34
CA THR A 28 -37.94 -4.92 -21.65
C THR A 28 -37.04 -3.97 -22.44
N PRO A 29 -36.47 -2.95 -21.83
CA PRO A 29 -35.55 -2.06 -22.55
C PRO A 29 -34.30 -2.85 -22.90
N ARG A 30 -34.13 -3.15 -24.17
CA ARG A 30 -32.88 -3.64 -24.75
C ARG A 30 -31.88 -2.50 -24.63
N VAL A 31 -30.91 -2.66 -23.76
CA VAL A 31 -29.75 -1.76 -23.67
C VAL A 31 -29.01 -1.83 -25.00
N GLN A 32 -29.27 -0.85 -25.86
CA GLN A 32 -28.46 -0.62 -27.05
C GLN A 32 -27.12 -0.04 -26.56
N THR A 33 -26.09 -0.86 -26.49
CA THR A 33 -24.73 -0.39 -26.40
C THR A 33 -24.43 0.36 -27.68
N SER A 34 -24.35 1.68 -27.61
CA SER A 34 -24.04 2.50 -28.77
C SER A 34 -22.61 2.22 -29.22
N THR A 35 -22.40 2.13 -30.53
CA THR A 35 -21.07 2.01 -31.16
C THR A 35 -20.10 3.12 -30.72
N THR A 36 -20.61 4.26 -30.29
CA THR A 36 -19.85 5.38 -29.71
C THR A 36 -19.22 5.06 -28.36
N GLU A 37 -19.79 4.16 -27.52
CA GLU A 37 -19.16 3.73 -26.25
C GLU A 37 -17.97 2.79 -26.50
N ILE A 38 -18.04 2.01 -27.57
CA ILE A 38 -16.94 1.11 -27.96
C ILE A 38 -15.76 1.91 -28.53
N ASP A 39 -16.03 2.94 -29.33
CA ASP A 39 -15.00 3.80 -29.92
C ASP A 39 -14.33 4.71 -28.87
N SER A 40 -15.04 5.18 -27.86
CA SER A 40 -14.46 6.02 -26.80
C SER A 40 -13.52 5.24 -25.87
N THR A 41 -13.72 3.93 -25.72
CA THR A 41 -12.81 3.05 -24.95
C THR A 41 -11.51 2.72 -25.69
N ILE A 42 -11.49 2.85 -27.00
CA ILE A 42 -10.29 2.61 -27.84
C ILE A 42 -9.40 3.86 -27.94
N ILE A 43 -9.97 5.05 -27.77
CA ILE A 43 -9.29 6.35 -28.02
C ILE A 43 -8.58 6.91 -26.79
N HIS A 44 -8.89 6.46 -25.55
CA HIS A 44 -8.25 7.00 -24.36
C HIS A 44 -7.06 6.14 -23.89
N PRO A 45 -5.85 6.71 -23.82
CA PRO A 45 -4.71 6.07 -23.20
C PRO A 45 -5.05 5.58 -21.77
N GLY A 46 -4.63 4.37 -21.42
CA GLY A 46 -4.94 3.76 -20.12
C GLY A 46 -6.26 3.00 -20.03
N SER A 47 -7.06 2.94 -21.10
CA SER A 47 -8.33 2.19 -21.14
C SER A 47 -8.16 0.71 -21.54
N VAL A 48 -6.95 0.28 -21.91
CA VAL A 48 -6.72 -1.11 -22.30
C VAL A 48 -6.93 -2.05 -21.11
N ARG A 49 -7.70 -3.12 -21.34
CA ARG A 49 -7.94 -4.14 -20.33
C ARG A 49 -6.70 -4.98 -20.08
N ILE A 50 -6.15 -4.89 -18.87
CA ILE A 50 -4.97 -5.67 -18.47
C ILE A 50 -5.40 -7.11 -18.16
N ASN A 51 -4.86 -8.08 -18.89
CA ASN A 51 -5.10 -9.49 -18.60
C ASN A 51 -4.12 -9.99 -17.54
N VAL A 52 -4.62 -10.26 -16.35
CA VAL A 52 -3.84 -10.73 -15.18
C VAL A 52 -3.94 -12.23 -14.94
N LYS A 53 -4.65 -12.95 -15.79
CA LYS A 53 -4.78 -14.41 -15.65
C LYS A 53 -3.40 -15.06 -15.64
N GLY A 54 -3.14 -15.87 -14.61
CA GLY A 54 -1.87 -16.56 -14.43
C GLY A 54 -0.68 -15.65 -14.08
N ALA A 55 -0.92 -14.42 -13.61
CA ALA A 55 0.12 -13.54 -13.14
C ALA A 55 0.92 -14.16 -11.97
N PHE A 56 2.23 -13.93 -11.94
CA PHE A 56 3.11 -14.41 -10.88
C PHE A 56 4.32 -13.52 -10.69
N ILE A 57 4.91 -13.58 -9.49
CA ILE A 57 6.12 -12.84 -9.16
C ILE A 57 7.33 -13.54 -9.76
N VAL A 58 8.21 -12.79 -10.43
CA VAL A 58 9.44 -13.32 -11.02
C VAL A 58 10.49 -13.49 -9.92
N ASP A 59 10.65 -14.74 -9.44
CA ASP A 59 11.73 -15.08 -8.51
C ASP A 59 13.03 -15.35 -9.27
N GLN A 60 14.09 -14.61 -8.96
CA GLN A 60 15.38 -14.71 -9.66
C GLN A 60 16.12 -16.05 -9.43
N ASP A 61 15.62 -16.89 -8.55
CA ASP A 61 16.28 -18.16 -8.18
C ASP A 61 16.23 -19.24 -9.28
N SER A 62 15.55 -18.97 -10.42
CA SER A 62 15.43 -19.93 -11.53
C SER A 62 16.41 -19.73 -12.70
N ALA A 63 17.34 -18.76 -12.65
CA ALA A 63 18.24 -18.50 -13.76
C ALA A 63 19.65 -18.02 -13.35
N SER A 64 20.42 -18.84 -12.63
CA SER A 64 21.89 -18.75 -12.71
C SER A 64 22.57 -20.02 -12.17
N PRO A 65 23.27 -20.80 -13.00
CA PRO A 65 24.11 -21.91 -12.54
C PRO A 65 25.53 -21.46 -12.21
N SER A 66 25.75 -20.26 -11.67
CA SER A 66 27.07 -19.83 -11.20
C SER A 66 27.03 -19.57 -9.70
N GLY A 67 27.59 -20.53 -8.96
CA GLY A 67 27.67 -20.50 -7.50
C GLY A 67 28.56 -19.39 -6.98
N THR A 68 27.96 -18.24 -6.75
CA THR A 68 28.48 -17.22 -5.85
C THR A 68 27.51 -17.14 -4.68
N PRO A 69 27.99 -17.20 -3.40
CA PRO A 69 27.10 -17.16 -2.25
C PRO A 69 26.31 -15.85 -2.29
N ALA A 70 25.00 -15.96 -2.22
CA ALA A 70 24.06 -14.84 -2.24
C ALA A 70 24.44 -13.81 -1.17
N SER A 71 24.98 -12.70 -1.61
CA SER A 71 24.98 -11.46 -0.84
C SER A 71 23.55 -11.17 -0.43
N ARG A 72 23.34 -10.76 0.83
CA ARG A 72 22.10 -10.31 1.52
C ARG A 72 20.84 -10.28 0.65
N PRO A 73 19.69 -10.76 1.13
CA PRO A 73 18.46 -10.69 0.38
C PRO A 73 18.21 -9.23 -0.03
N SER A 74 18.26 -8.96 -1.33
CA SER A 74 17.90 -7.66 -1.88
C SER A 74 16.43 -7.41 -1.55
N TYR A 75 16.14 -6.41 -0.73
CA TYR A 75 14.79 -5.93 -0.46
C TYR A 75 14.15 -5.23 -1.69
N GLY A 76 14.74 -5.40 -2.87
CA GLY A 76 14.21 -4.89 -4.12
C GLY A 76 12.87 -5.55 -4.47
N THR A 77 11.89 -4.73 -4.81
CA THR A 77 10.59 -5.21 -5.31
C THR A 77 10.80 -5.96 -6.62
N LYS A 78 10.26 -7.17 -6.70
CA LYS A 78 10.40 -8.05 -7.87
C LYS A 78 9.34 -7.72 -8.91
N ASP A 79 9.63 -7.98 -10.19
CA ASP A 79 8.67 -7.80 -11.27
C ASP A 79 7.54 -8.83 -11.21
N ILE A 80 6.37 -8.47 -11.78
CA ILE A 80 5.24 -9.38 -11.94
C ILE A 80 5.09 -9.72 -13.41
N ARG A 81 5.16 -11.02 -13.73
CA ARG A 81 4.90 -11.55 -15.07
C ARG A 81 3.41 -11.61 -15.34
N LEU A 82 3.00 -11.15 -16.53
CA LEU A 82 1.64 -11.23 -17.07
C LEU A 82 1.67 -12.10 -18.34
N PRO A 83 1.61 -13.44 -18.23
CA PRO A 83 1.90 -14.35 -19.33
C PRO A 83 0.86 -14.29 -20.46
N TYR A 84 -0.36 -13.86 -20.18
CA TYR A 84 -1.44 -13.81 -21.18
C TYR A 84 -1.84 -12.39 -21.59
N HIS A 85 -1.08 -11.38 -21.18
CA HIS A 85 -1.37 -10.00 -21.60
C HIS A 85 -0.61 -9.66 -22.89
N THR A 86 -1.35 -9.54 -24.00
CA THR A 86 -0.80 -9.27 -25.34
C THR A 86 -1.17 -7.90 -25.89
N ALA A 87 -2.11 -7.20 -25.28
CA ALA A 87 -2.54 -5.87 -25.71
C ALA A 87 -1.43 -4.82 -25.51
N VAL A 88 -1.46 -3.78 -26.33
CA VAL A 88 -0.54 -2.64 -26.22
C VAL A 88 -0.92 -1.81 -25.00
N VAL A 89 0.05 -1.51 -24.15
CA VAL A 89 -0.12 -0.64 -22.99
C VAL A 89 0.58 0.68 -23.26
N SER A 90 -0.19 1.77 -23.37
CA SER A 90 0.32 3.11 -23.67
C SER A 90 0.32 4.04 -22.45
N HIS A 91 0.36 3.48 -21.24
CA HIS A 91 0.40 4.28 -20.02
C HIS A 91 1.45 3.74 -19.03
N ILE A 92 1.93 4.65 -18.21
CA ILE A 92 2.73 4.39 -17.01
C ILE A 92 2.03 4.99 -15.82
N ALA A 93 2.28 4.47 -14.63
CA ALA A 93 1.69 4.99 -13.41
C ALA A 93 2.76 5.39 -12.41
N VAL A 94 2.54 6.49 -11.69
CA VAL A 94 3.43 6.99 -10.65
C VAL A 94 2.65 7.40 -9.40
N ASP A 95 3.09 6.92 -8.25
CA ASP A 95 2.61 7.35 -6.92
C ASP A 95 3.71 8.20 -6.29
N ILE A 96 3.45 9.51 -6.15
CA ILE A 96 4.43 10.48 -5.65
C ILE A 96 4.03 10.87 -4.22
N GLY A 97 4.65 10.20 -3.25
CA GLY A 97 4.50 10.50 -1.84
C GLY A 97 5.43 11.62 -1.35
N GLY A 98 5.40 11.88 -0.05
CA GLY A 98 6.27 12.90 0.57
C GLY A 98 7.77 12.57 0.52
N THR A 99 8.13 11.29 0.49
CA THR A 99 9.53 10.82 0.57
C THR A 99 9.97 10.06 -0.68
N LEU A 100 9.08 9.23 -1.26
CA LEU A 100 9.36 8.38 -2.42
C LEU A 100 8.35 8.60 -3.53
N ALA A 101 8.83 8.61 -4.77
CA ALA A 101 8.04 8.44 -5.99
C ALA A 101 8.22 7.00 -6.49
N LYS A 102 7.12 6.30 -6.73
CA LYS A 102 7.08 4.88 -7.11
C LYS A 102 6.40 4.75 -8.46
N LEU A 103 7.10 4.17 -9.39
CA LEU A 103 6.69 4.08 -10.78
C LEU A 103 6.42 2.62 -11.15
N VAL A 104 5.33 2.40 -11.89
CA VAL A 104 4.95 1.11 -12.46
C VAL A 104 4.74 1.28 -13.95
N TYR A 105 5.34 0.41 -14.73
CA TYR A 105 5.17 0.38 -16.19
C TYR A 105 5.18 -1.05 -16.71
N PHE A 106 4.56 -1.23 -17.87
CA PHE A 106 4.50 -2.52 -18.54
C PHE A 106 5.58 -2.60 -19.63
N SER A 107 6.26 -3.75 -19.74
CA SER A 107 7.15 -4.07 -20.84
C SER A 107 6.81 -5.43 -21.44
N ARG A 108 6.74 -5.52 -22.76
CA ARG A 108 6.63 -6.80 -23.48
C ARG A 108 7.95 -7.56 -23.44
N GLU A 109 7.86 -8.86 -23.53
CA GLU A 109 9.01 -9.75 -23.71
C GLU A 109 8.97 -10.40 -25.10
N PRO A 110 9.37 -9.66 -26.15
CA PRO A 110 9.21 -10.12 -27.54
C PRO A 110 10.03 -11.35 -27.87
N TYR A 111 11.08 -11.64 -27.10
CA TYR A 111 11.98 -12.79 -27.31
C TYR A 111 11.68 -13.98 -26.39
N SER A 112 10.65 -13.88 -25.53
CA SER A 112 10.20 -15.00 -24.72
C SER A 112 9.43 -16.01 -25.60
N ARG A 113 9.61 -17.30 -25.33
CA ARG A 113 8.80 -18.37 -25.96
C ARG A 113 7.32 -18.27 -25.63
N GLU A 114 6.99 -17.56 -24.57
CA GLU A 114 5.63 -17.34 -24.10
C GLU A 114 5.21 -15.89 -24.38
N PRO A 115 4.00 -15.67 -24.92
CA PRO A 115 3.47 -14.31 -25.09
C PRO A 115 3.30 -13.62 -23.74
N GLY A 116 3.17 -12.29 -23.72
CA GLY A 116 2.92 -11.50 -22.54
C GLY A 116 4.02 -10.48 -22.25
N GLY A 117 4.11 -10.06 -20.98
CA GLY A 117 5.08 -9.08 -20.55
C GLY A 117 5.19 -9.00 -19.02
N ARG A 118 5.75 -7.90 -18.54
CA ARG A 118 6.00 -7.65 -17.12
C ARG A 118 5.47 -6.31 -16.67
N LEU A 119 4.98 -6.27 -15.43
CA LEU A 119 4.92 -5.06 -14.64
C LEU A 119 6.26 -4.88 -13.95
N ASN A 120 6.90 -3.75 -14.21
CA ASN A 120 8.19 -3.38 -13.67
C ASN A 120 7.97 -2.33 -12.59
N PHE A 121 8.77 -2.40 -11.52
CA PHE A 121 8.66 -1.58 -10.34
C PHE A 121 9.97 -0.85 -10.08
N ILE A 122 9.90 0.47 -9.94
CA ILE A 122 11.07 1.30 -9.62
C ILE A 122 10.67 2.43 -8.69
N ASN A 123 11.58 2.88 -7.85
CA ASN A 123 11.35 4.00 -6.96
C ASN A 123 12.47 5.03 -7.05
N PHE A 124 12.13 6.28 -6.71
CA PHE A 124 13.02 7.42 -6.64
C PHE A 124 12.74 8.18 -5.34
N GLU A 125 13.73 8.86 -4.81
CA GLU A 125 13.51 9.81 -3.72
C GLU A 125 12.76 11.05 -4.26
N THR A 126 11.74 11.53 -3.53
CA THR A 126 10.93 12.68 -3.98
C THR A 126 11.74 13.98 -4.05
N ASN A 127 12.81 14.11 -3.26
CA ASN A 127 13.76 15.24 -3.37
C ASN A 127 14.58 15.20 -4.68
N ARG A 128 14.65 14.02 -5.33
CA ARG A 128 15.27 13.80 -6.64
C ARG A 128 14.23 13.49 -7.72
N ILE A 129 13.09 14.18 -7.68
CA ILE A 129 11.98 13.94 -8.61
C ILE A 129 12.37 14.07 -10.07
N ASP A 130 13.41 14.84 -10.36
CA ASP A 130 13.93 15.02 -11.71
C ASP A 130 14.49 13.74 -12.31
N ASP A 131 15.11 12.90 -11.51
CA ASP A 131 15.59 11.59 -11.97
C ASP A 131 14.40 10.70 -12.36
N CYS A 132 13.28 10.79 -11.61
CA CYS A 132 12.05 10.08 -11.95
C CYS A 132 11.45 10.58 -13.27
N ILE A 133 11.40 11.90 -13.47
CA ILE A 133 10.86 12.52 -14.69
C ILE A 133 11.74 12.17 -15.90
N GLU A 134 13.06 12.23 -15.74
CA GLU A 134 14.00 11.83 -16.80
C GLU A 134 13.84 10.34 -17.15
N PHE A 135 13.68 9.48 -16.15
CA PHE A 135 13.42 8.07 -16.39
C PHE A 135 12.08 7.86 -17.14
N MET A 136 11.02 8.58 -16.77
CA MET A 136 9.75 8.54 -17.52
C MET A 136 9.92 9.00 -18.97
N ASN A 137 10.75 10.01 -19.21
CA ASN A 137 11.07 10.47 -20.57
C ASN A 137 11.83 9.41 -21.37
N GLN A 138 12.77 8.69 -20.75
CA GLN A 138 13.45 7.56 -21.37
C GLN A 138 12.48 6.43 -21.71
N LEU A 139 11.51 6.14 -20.82
CA LEU A 139 10.46 5.17 -21.12
C LEU A 139 9.59 5.63 -22.29
N LYS A 140 9.25 6.92 -22.38
CA LYS A 140 8.54 7.50 -23.52
C LYS A 140 9.27 7.24 -24.84
N MET A 141 10.56 7.55 -24.89
CA MET A 141 11.36 7.35 -26.10
C MET A 141 11.49 5.87 -26.49
N LYS A 142 11.39 4.97 -25.52
CA LYS A 142 11.48 3.51 -25.75
C LYS A 142 10.13 2.82 -25.93
N GLN A 143 9.02 3.53 -25.98
CA GLN A 143 7.66 2.93 -26.02
C GLN A 143 7.47 1.92 -27.16
N GLN A 144 7.99 2.23 -28.36
CA GLN A 144 7.90 1.33 -29.51
C GLN A 144 8.59 -0.01 -29.24
N THR A 145 9.75 0.00 -28.61
CA THR A 145 10.51 -1.23 -28.28
C THR A 145 9.95 -1.94 -27.06
N LEU A 146 9.50 -1.19 -26.05
CA LEU A 146 9.02 -1.75 -24.79
C LEU A 146 7.67 -2.46 -24.94
N ASN A 147 6.72 -1.87 -25.68
CA ASN A 147 5.36 -2.39 -25.73
C ASN A 147 4.65 -2.21 -27.08
N GLY A 148 5.30 -1.60 -28.09
CA GLY A 148 4.77 -1.43 -29.44
C GLY A 148 3.86 -0.21 -29.61
N SER A 149 3.74 0.70 -28.61
CA SER A 149 3.04 1.98 -28.75
C SER A 149 3.96 3.09 -29.21
N LYS A 150 3.38 4.17 -29.76
CA LYS A 150 4.18 5.33 -30.17
C LYS A 150 4.48 6.22 -28.96
N PRO A 151 5.61 6.97 -28.97
CA PRO A 151 5.93 7.88 -27.89
C PRO A 151 4.85 8.94 -27.57
N GLU A 152 4.14 9.40 -28.61
CA GLU A 152 3.07 10.40 -28.50
C GLU A 152 1.79 9.83 -27.87
N GLU A 153 1.63 8.52 -27.87
CA GLU A 153 0.47 7.84 -27.27
C GLU A 153 0.64 7.59 -25.76
N LEU A 154 1.82 7.91 -25.20
CA LEU A 154 2.08 7.74 -23.78
C LEU A 154 1.19 8.65 -22.94
N CYS A 155 0.56 8.07 -21.92
CA CYS A 155 -0.15 8.78 -20.88
C CYS A 155 0.49 8.46 -19.51
N VAL A 156 0.57 9.44 -18.64
CA VAL A 156 1.02 9.27 -17.26
C VAL A 156 -0.19 9.30 -16.32
N ILE A 157 -0.36 8.26 -15.51
CA ILE A 157 -1.39 8.22 -14.46
C ILE A 157 -0.69 8.47 -13.13
N ALA A 158 -0.96 9.61 -12.51
CA ALA A 158 -0.28 10.05 -11.31
C ALA A 158 -1.23 10.04 -10.10
N THR A 159 -0.74 9.56 -8.96
CA THR A 159 -1.44 9.57 -7.68
C THR A 159 -0.52 10.03 -6.54
N GLY A 160 -1.05 10.17 -5.34
CA GLY A 160 -0.33 10.70 -4.19
C GLY A 160 -0.27 12.23 -4.16
N GLY A 161 0.11 12.80 -3.03
CA GLY A 161 0.18 14.27 -2.84
C GLY A 161 1.09 14.99 -3.83
N GLY A 162 2.18 14.34 -4.25
CA GLY A 162 3.13 14.88 -5.23
C GLY A 162 2.57 14.95 -6.66
N ALA A 163 1.53 14.18 -6.99
CA ALA A 163 0.85 14.27 -8.28
C ALA A 163 0.26 15.67 -8.56
N TYR A 164 -0.11 16.39 -7.51
CA TYR A 164 -0.56 17.78 -7.62
C TYR A 164 0.61 18.74 -7.68
N LYS A 165 1.62 18.52 -6.83
CA LYS A 165 2.79 19.41 -6.72
C LYS A 165 3.64 19.43 -7.99
N PHE A 166 3.82 18.29 -8.64
CA PHE A 166 4.74 18.14 -9.78
C PHE A 166 4.00 18.00 -11.12
N TYR A 167 2.68 18.22 -11.14
CA TYR A 167 1.83 18.05 -12.32
C TYR A 167 2.34 18.78 -13.55
N ASP A 168 2.51 20.10 -13.44
CA ASP A 168 2.94 20.94 -14.57
C ASP A 168 4.34 20.54 -15.05
N ARG A 169 5.24 20.24 -14.11
CA ARG A 169 6.60 19.83 -14.43
C ARG A 169 6.65 18.52 -15.23
N ILE A 170 5.88 17.52 -14.82
CA ILE A 170 5.79 16.23 -15.52
C ILE A 170 5.19 16.45 -16.91
N ARG A 171 4.10 17.19 -17.02
CA ARG A 171 3.45 17.49 -18.29
C ARG A 171 4.36 18.23 -19.25
N ASP A 172 5.02 19.29 -18.78
CA ASP A 172 5.83 20.17 -19.62
C ASP A 172 7.12 19.47 -20.11
N VAL A 173 7.76 18.66 -19.27
CA VAL A 173 8.97 17.91 -19.67
C VAL A 173 8.63 16.73 -20.60
N LEU A 174 7.56 15.99 -20.30
CA LEU A 174 7.20 14.82 -21.10
C LEU A 174 6.38 15.19 -22.34
N GLY A 175 5.66 16.31 -22.33
CA GLY A 175 4.74 16.69 -23.42
C GLY A 175 3.65 15.63 -23.65
N VAL A 176 3.11 15.04 -22.58
CA VAL A 176 2.08 14.00 -22.61
C VAL A 176 0.94 14.33 -21.66
N ASP A 177 -0.20 13.66 -21.84
CA ASP A 177 -1.31 13.77 -20.91
C ASP A 177 -0.94 13.17 -19.53
N VAL A 178 -1.24 13.92 -18.48
CA VAL A 178 -1.07 13.49 -17.10
C VAL A 178 -2.44 13.44 -16.42
N LEU A 179 -2.86 12.25 -16.04
CA LEU A 179 -4.13 12.02 -15.35
C LEU A 179 -3.87 11.88 -13.86
N ARG A 180 -4.54 12.70 -13.06
CA ARG A 180 -4.44 12.64 -11.59
C ARG A 180 -5.56 11.78 -11.03
N GLU A 181 -5.21 10.82 -10.18
CA GLU A 181 -6.14 9.88 -9.58
C GLU A 181 -6.12 9.96 -8.04
N ASP A 182 -7.26 9.65 -7.42
CA ASP A 182 -7.38 9.66 -5.97
C ASP A 182 -6.46 8.61 -5.32
N GLU A 183 -5.66 9.05 -4.35
CA GLU A 183 -4.65 8.23 -3.68
C GLU A 183 -5.29 7.05 -2.93
N MET A 184 -6.36 7.32 -2.17
CA MET A 184 -6.98 6.28 -1.33
C MET A 184 -7.62 5.20 -2.20
N GLU A 185 -8.32 5.59 -3.26
CA GLU A 185 -8.90 4.63 -4.20
C GLU A 185 -7.83 3.80 -4.91
N CYS A 186 -6.72 4.42 -5.31
CA CYS A 186 -5.59 3.70 -5.91
C CYS A 186 -4.96 2.70 -4.94
N LEU A 187 -4.76 3.05 -3.66
CA LEU A 187 -4.26 2.11 -2.65
C LEU A 187 -5.13 0.86 -2.55
N ILE A 188 -6.45 1.02 -2.60
CA ILE A 188 -7.41 -0.09 -2.47
C ILE A 188 -7.43 -0.95 -3.73
N ILE A 189 -7.46 -0.35 -4.92
CA ILE A 189 -7.40 -1.09 -6.18
C ILE A 189 -6.12 -1.93 -6.26
N GLY A 190 -4.98 -1.34 -5.88
CA GLY A 190 -3.70 -2.05 -5.87
C GLY A 190 -3.66 -3.18 -4.85
N LEU A 191 -4.20 -2.97 -3.65
CA LEU A 191 -4.28 -3.99 -2.62
C LEU A 191 -5.20 -5.15 -3.03
N ASP A 192 -6.41 -4.84 -3.52
CA ASP A 192 -7.34 -5.85 -4.01
C ASP A 192 -6.70 -6.72 -5.10
N PHE A 193 -6.01 -6.09 -6.07
CA PHE A 193 -5.27 -6.80 -7.11
C PHE A 193 -4.21 -7.75 -6.53
N PHE A 194 -3.41 -7.30 -5.60
CA PHE A 194 -2.37 -8.12 -5.01
C PHE A 194 -2.93 -9.30 -4.24
N ILE A 195 -4.01 -9.12 -3.48
CA ILE A 195 -4.63 -10.18 -2.69
C ILE A 195 -5.31 -11.22 -3.58
N THR A 196 -5.99 -10.78 -4.65
CA THR A 196 -6.84 -11.67 -5.44
C THR A 196 -6.12 -12.32 -6.61
N GLU A 197 -5.17 -11.62 -7.23
CA GLU A 197 -4.58 -12.07 -8.51
C GLU A 197 -3.16 -12.63 -8.38
N ILE A 198 -2.38 -12.20 -7.37
CA ILE A 198 -0.95 -12.53 -7.33
C ILE A 198 -0.71 -13.66 -6.32
N PRO A 199 -0.31 -14.86 -6.78
CA PRO A 199 0.02 -15.98 -5.88
C PRO A 199 1.24 -15.64 -5.01
N ARG A 200 1.21 -16.08 -3.75
CA ARG A 200 2.31 -15.88 -2.79
C ARG A 200 2.71 -14.41 -2.59
N GLU A 201 1.77 -13.51 -2.73
CA GLU A 201 1.97 -12.10 -2.47
C GLU A 201 1.77 -11.77 -1.00
N VAL A 202 0.67 -12.28 -0.42
CA VAL A 202 0.28 -12.04 0.97
C VAL A 202 0.91 -13.06 1.89
N PHE A 203 1.44 -12.61 3.01
CA PHE A 203 2.01 -13.48 4.03
C PHE A 203 1.78 -12.95 5.44
N THR A 204 1.87 -13.85 6.42
CA THR A 204 1.99 -13.53 7.84
C THR A 204 3.44 -13.70 8.28
N TYR A 205 3.86 -12.94 9.30
CA TYR A 205 5.22 -12.96 9.81
C TYR A 205 5.25 -13.27 11.31
N SER A 206 6.19 -14.12 11.73
CA SER A 206 6.51 -14.35 13.15
C SER A 206 7.98 -14.75 13.29
N GLU A 207 8.54 -14.64 14.50
CA GLU A 207 9.93 -15.07 14.78
C GLU A 207 10.16 -16.57 14.51
N THR A 208 9.13 -17.39 14.75
CA THR A 208 9.20 -18.86 14.55
C THR A 208 8.96 -19.26 13.10
N HIS A 209 8.21 -18.45 12.33
CA HIS A 209 7.90 -18.68 10.93
C HIS A 209 8.06 -17.36 10.20
N LEU A 210 9.23 -17.13 9.62
CA LEU A 210 9.62 -15.86 9.03
C LEU A 210 8.63 -15.36 7.96
N MET A 211 8.18 -16.23 7.07
CA MET A 211 7.16 -15.90 6.07
C MET A 211 6.26 -17.12 5.85
N ARG A 212 4.99 -16.97 6.20
CA ARG A 212 3.96 -17.94 5.84
C ARG A 212 3.04 -17.32 4.83
N PHE A 213 3.15 -17.75 3.59
CA PHE A 213 2.28 -17.26 2.52
C PHE A 213 0.86 -17.76 2.70
N GLU A 214 -0.08 -16.88 2.41
CA GLU A 214 -1.51 -17.18 2.41
C GLU A 214 -1.96 -17.47 0.97
N ASP A 215 -2.95 -18.33 0.85
CA ASP A 215 -3.58 -18.62 -0.44
C ASP A 215 -4.43 -17.45 -0.91
N GLN A 216 -4.55 -17.30 -2.22
CA GLN A 216 -5.43 -16.31 -2.81
C GLN A 216 -6.88 -16.52 -2.39
N ARG A 217 -7.57 -15.44 -2.04
CA ARG A 217 -8.97 -15.44 -1.61
C ARG A 217 -9.80 -14.60 -2.57
N SER A 218 -11.00 -15.07 -2.88
CA SER A 218 -12.01 -14.29 -3.61
C SER A 218 -12.88 -13.44 -2.68
N ASP A 219 -13.13 -13.94 -1.46
CA ASP A 219 -13.87 -13.22 -0.43
C ASP A 219 -12.87 -12.57 0.54
N ILE A 220 -12.60 -11.29 0.30
CA ILE A 220 -11.58 -10.53 1.03
C ILE A 220 -12.18 -9.45 1.95
N TYR A 221 -13.44 -9.09 1.77
CA TYR A 221 -14.08 -8.01 2.51
C TYR A 221 -14.89 -8.49 3.71
N PRO A 222 -15.03 -7.68 4.76
CA PRO A 222 -14.34 -6.39 4.96
C PRO A 222 -12.94 -6.57 5.55
N TYR A 223 -12.05 -5.56 5.35
CA TYR A 223 -10.72 -5.55 5.94
C TYR A 223 -10.28 -4.14 6.36
N LEU A 224 -9.22 -4.07 7.16
CA LEU A 224 -8.50 -2.83 7.49
C LEU A 224 -7.19 -2.76 6.70
N LEU A 225 -6.99 -1.70 5.92
CA LEU A 225 -5.68 -1.34 5.37
C LEU A 225 -5.01 -0.32 6.29
N VAL A 226 -3.80 -0.61 6.74
CA VAL A 226 -2.91 0.29 7.47
C VAL A 226 -1.78 0.67 6.53
N ASN A 227 -1.90 1.81 5.87
CA ASN A 227 -0.90 2.32 4.94
C ASN A 227 0.11 3.19 5.69
N ILE A 228 1.36 2.71 5.82
CA ILE A 228 2.44 3.35 6.57
C ILE A 228 3.42 3.99 5.57
N GLY A 229 3.21 5.27 5.30
CA GLY A 229 4.12 6.13 4.55
C GLY A 229 4.90 7.08 5.45
N SER A 230 5.03 8.34 5.06
CA SER A 230 5.57 9.41 5.92
C SER A 230 4.70 9.61 7.18
N GLY A 231 3.38 9.58 7.02
CA GLY A 231 2.39 9.39 8.08
C GLY A 231 1.70 8.05 7.92
N VAL A 232 0.60 7.82 8.66
CA VAL A 232 -0.19 6.59 8.64
C VAL A 232 -1.65 6.88 8.35
N SER A 233 -2.24 6.19 7.39
CA SER A 233 -3.68 6.18 7.15
C SER A 233 -4.25 4.80 7.39
N MET A 234 -5.41 4.75 8.06
CA MET A 234 -6.14 3.53 8.34
C MET A 234 -7.48 3.59 7.64
N ILE A 235 -7.71 2.62 6.77
CA ILE A 235 -8.82 2.61 5.82
C ILE A 235 -9.59 1.31 6.00
N LYS A 236 -10.88 1.44 6.33
CA LYS A 236 -11.83 0.32 6.30
C LYS A 236 -12.29 0.13 4.86
N VAL A 237 -12.20 -1.07 4.35
CA VAL A 237 -12.68 -1.45 3.03
C VAL A 237 -13.80 -2.45 3.18
N SER A 238 -14.99 -2.09 2.70
CA SER A 238 -16.22 -2.88 2.85
C SER A 238 -16.63 -3.61 1.57
N GLY A 239 -16.01 -3.26 0.45
CA GLY A 239 -16.31 -3.83 -0.87
C GLY A 239 -15.42 -3.21 -1.94
N PRO A 240 -15.52 -3.62 -3.21
CA PRO A 240 -14.74 -3.06 -4.31
C PRO A 240 -14.91 -1.55 -4.40
N ARG A 241 -13.83 -0.78 -4.21
CA ARG A 241 -13.84 0.69 -4.19
C ARG A 241 -14.84 1.31 -3.18
N ALA A 242 -15.29 0.51 -2.16
CA ALA A 242 -16.15 0.97 -1.07
C ALA A 242 -15.30 1.05 0.19
N TYR A 243 -14.88 2.26 0.56
CA TYR A 243 -13.94 2.48 1.64
C TYR A 243 -14.23 3.74 2.44
N GLU A 244 -13.70 3.75 3.66
CA GLU A 244 -13.77 4.87 4.57
C GLU A 244 -12.44 5.00 5.31
N ARG A 245 -11.89 6.24 5.39
CA ARG A 245 -10.74 6.50 6.24
C ARG A 245 -11.20 6.59 7.69
N VAL A 246 -10.88 5.57 8.49
CA VAL A 246 -11.37 5.43 9.87
C VAL A 246 -10.37 5.92 10.93
N GLY A 247 -9.14 6.20 10.53
CA GLY A 247 -8.12 6.68 11.46
C GLY A 247 -6.79 7.01 10.79
N GLY A 248 -5.80 7.28 11.64
CA GLY A 248 -4.44 7.55 11.23
C GLY A 248 -3.62 8.19 12.34
N THR A 249 -2.33 8.34 12.10
CA THR A 249 -1.40 9.05 12.98
C THR A 249 -0.32 9.74 12.16
N SER A 250 0.19 10.87 12.66
CA SER A 250 1.36 11.54 12.10
C SER A 250 2.69 10.83 12.44
N LEU A 251 2.67 9.89 13.38
CA LEU A 251 3.84 9.10 13.78
C LEU A 251 4.03 7.93 12.80
N GLY A 252 4.72 8.18 11.70
CA GLY A 252 5.03 7.21 10.65
C GLY A 252 6.50 7.22 10.27
N GLY A 253 6.79 6.82 9.02
CA GLY A 253 8.14 6.79 8.48
C GLY A 253 8.85 8.14 8.48
N GLY A 254 8.12 9.23 8.23
CA GLY A 254 8.67 10.58 8.27
C GLY A 254 9.14 10.98 9.68
N THR A 255 8.39 10.58 10.70
CA THR A 255 8.80 10.82 12.10
C THR A 255 10.04 10.00 12.47
N LEU A 256 10.05 8.71 12.10
CA LEU A 256 11.21 7.85 12.33
C LEU A 256 12.46 8.41 11.68
N TRP A 257 12.39 8.73 10.39
CA TRP A 257 13.50 9.35 9.67
C TRP A 257 13.97 10.66 10.32
N GLY A 258 13.03 11.60 10.54
CA GLY A 258 13.37 12.91 11.08
C GLY A 258 14.09 12.83 12.42
N LEU A 259 13.55 12.02 13.34
CA LEU A 259 14.15 11.85 14.67
C LEU A 259 15.49 11.10 14.61
N LEU A 260 15.62 10.06 13.79
CA LEU A 260 16.89 9.35 13.66
C LEU A 260 17.96 10.18 12.98
N SER A 261 17.64 10.97 11.96
CA SER A 261 18.58 11.92 11.37
C SER A 261 19.10 12.93 12.40
N LEU A 262 18.23 13.43 13.28
CA LEU A 262 18.61 14.37 14.33
C LEU A 262 19.44 13.73 15.45
N LEU A 263 19.11 12.49 15.82
CA LEU A 263 19.68 11.83 17.00
C LEU A 263 20.92 10.98 16.69
N THR A 264 21.03 10.44 15.48
CA THR A 264 22.08 9.50 15.10
C THR A 264 22.94 9.96 13.93
N GLY A 265 22.53 11.01 13.24
CA GLY A 265 23.21 11.50 12.03
C GLY A 265 23.09 10.58 10.82
N ALA A 266 22.24 9.53 10.88
CA ALA A 266 22.04 8.60 9.77
C ALA A 266 21.52 9.33 8.52
N GLY A 267 22.14 9.04 7.37
CA GLY A 267 21.91 9.74 6.11
C GLY A 267 20.86 9.12 5.21
N SER A 268 20.46 7.86 5.47
CA SER A 268 19.46 7.15 4.68
C SER A 268 18.54 6.29 5.54
N PHE A 269 17.34 5.99 5.00
CA PHE A 269 16.37 5.14 5.70
C PHE A 269 16.89 3.71 5.87
N ASP A 270 17.61 3.19 4.88
CA ASP A 270 18.17 1.83 4.94
C ASP A 270 19.29 1.73 5.99
N GLU A 271 20.13 2.77 6.10
CA GLU A 271 21.12 2.86 7.18
C GLU A 271 20.46 2.86 8.57
N MET A 272 19.34 3.56 8.74
CA MET A 272 18.58 3.57 9.98
C MET A 272 18.05 2.18 10.35
N LEU A 273 17.55 1.42 9.37
CA LEU A 273 17.10 0.05 9.58
C LEU A 273 18.25 -0.88 9.93
N ASP A 274 19.40 -0.76 9.27
CA ASP A 274 20.60 -1.52 9.58
C ASP A 274 21.13 -1.22 10.99
N LEU A 275 21.07 0.03 11.42
CA LEU A 275 21.39 0.43 12.80
C LEU A 275 20.41 -0.21 13.78
N ALA A 276 19.12 -0.14 13.52
CA ALA A 276 18.09 -0.74 14.38
C ALA A 276 18.25 -2.25 14.52
N GLU A 277 18.70 -2.95 13.46
CA GLU A 277 18.96 -4.40 13.52
C GLU A 277 20.08 -4.76 14.49
N ARG A 278 21.11 -3.91 14.59
CA ARG A 278 22.28 -4.13 15.45
C ARG A 278 22.12 -3.63 16.88
N GLY A 279 21.13 -2.76 17.14
CA GLY A 279 20.92 -2.11 18.43
C GLY A 279 20.32 -3.01 19.51
N ASN A 280 20.38 -2.52 20.74
CA ASN A 280 19.72 -3.11 21.91
C ASN A 280 18.86 -2.05 22.60
N ASN A 281 17.57 -2.08 22.39
CA ASN A 281 16.65 -1.10 22.98
C ASN A 281 16.59 -1.16 24.50
N ALA A 282 16.93 -2.30 25.13
CA ALA A 282 16.95 -2.43 26.60
C ALA A 282 17.91 -1.46 27.29
N LYS A 283 18.89 -0.89 26.56
CA LYS A 283 19.77 0.16 27.10
C LYS A 283 19.08 1.53 27.14
N VAL A 284 18.10 1.77 26.29
CA VAL A 284 17.41 3.06 26.09
C VAL A 284 16.03 3.04 26.72
N ASP A 285 15.27 1.94 26.50
CA ASP A 285 13.92 1.75 26.99
C ASP A 285 13.91 1.27 28.45
N MET A 286 12.93 1.74 29.21
CA MET A 286 12.60 1.18 30.52
C MET A 286 11.69 -0.04 30.32
N LEU A 287 12.13 -1.18 30.80
CA LEU A 287 11.38 -2.44 30.71
C LEU A 287 10.57 -2.69 32.00
N VAL A 288 9.58 -3.56 31.89
CA VAL A 288 8.79 -4.03 33.05
C VAL A 288 9.72 -4.61 34.14
N GLY A 289 10.74 -5.37 33.76
CA GLY A 289 11.74 -5.91 34.66
C GLY A 289 12.57 -4.85 35.39
N ASP A 290 12.82 -3.69 34.79
CA ASP A 290 13.55 -2.59 35.46
C ASP A 290 12.69 -1.93 36.57
N ILE A 291 11.37 -2.05 36.51
CA ILE A 291 10.43 -1.46 37.49
C ILE A 291 10.08 -2.47 38.57
N TYR A 292 9.74 -3.69 38.18
CA TYR A 292 9.20 -4.71 39.07
C TYR A 292 10.22 -5.77 39.50
N GLY A 293 11.41 -5.82 38.85
CA GLY A 293 12.44 -6.83 39.06
C GLY A 293 12.13 -8.21 38.46
N THR A 294 10.89 -8.42 38.00
CA THR A 294 10.36 -9.69 37.48
C THR A 294 9.21 -9.45 36.52
N ASP A 295 8.62 -10.52 36.00
CA ASP A 295 7.41 -10.47 35.19
C ASP A 295 6.22 -9.92 36.02
N TYR A 296 5.37 -9.09 35.42
CA TYR A 296 4.14 -8.61 36.04
C TYR A 296 2.97 -9.54 35.65
N GLY A 297 2.94 -10.71 36.26
CA GLY A 297 2.02 -11.80 35.92
C GLY A 297 0.54 -11.47 36.05
N LYS A 298 0.15 -10.53 36.94
CA LYS A 298 -1.27 -10.11 37.13
C LYS A 298 -1.95 -9.61 35.84
N ILE A 299 -1.18 -9.00 34.93
CA ILE A 299 -1.68 -8.46 33.67
C ILE A 299 -0.96 -9.06 32.45
N GLY A 300 -0.18 -10.14 32.66
CA GLY A 300 0.46 -10.91 31.60
C GLY A 300 1.65 -10.20 30.93
N LEU A 301 2.29 -9.22 31.59
CA LEU A 301 3.45 -8.53 31.06
C LEU A 301 4.73 -9.26 31.46
N LYS A 302 5.56 -9.59 30.48
CA LYS A 302 6.91 -10.14 30.69
C LYS A 302 7.87 -9.04 31.14
N SER A 303 8.91 -9.40 31.88
CA SER A 303 10.00 -8.49 32.29
C SER A 303 10.67 -7.79 31.11
N SER A 304 10.73 -8.44 29.93
CA SER A 304 11.26 -7.89 28.70
C SER A 304 10.32 -6.93 27.95
N THR A 305 9.07 -6.76 28.41
CA THR A 305 8.12 -5.83 27.78
C THR A 305 8.55 -4.37 28.05
N ILE A 306 8.47 -3.53 27.02
CA ILE A 306 8.77 -2.10 27.12
C ILE A 306 7.65 -1.42 27.95
N ALA A 307 8.01 -0.86 29.09
CA ALA A 307 7.12 -0.07 29.94
C ALA A 307 7.14 1.41 29.54
N SER A 308 8.30 1.93 29.13
CA SER A 308 8.44 3.31 28.66
C SER A 308 9.56 3.38 27.61
N SER A 309 9.19 3.72 26.37
CA SER A 309 10.16 4.01 25.31
C SER A 309 11.02 5.20 25.73
N PHE A 310 12.34 5.11 25.53
CA PHE A 310 13.31 6.11 25.97
C PHE A 310 13.33 6.38 27.48
N GLY A 311 12.67 5.56 28.29
CA GLY A 311 12.48 5.81 29.72
C GLY A 311 13.75 5.84 30.56
N LYS A 312 14.87 5.26 30.08
CA LYS A 312 16.14 5.30 30.79
C LYS A 312 17.00 6.53 30.48
N VAL A 313 16.72 7.21 29.37
CA VAL A 313 17.61 8.26 28.81
C VAL A 313 17.87 9.37 29.80
N PHE A 314 16.81 9.92 30.42
CA PHE A 314 16.95 11.04 31.33
C PHE A 314 17.81 10.69 32.56
N ARG A 315 17.55 9.52 33.19
CA ARG A 315 18.28 9.07 34.38
C ARG A 315 19.77 8.81 34.10
N ILE A 316 20.06 8.12 33.00
CA ILE A 316 21.46 7.78 32.65
C ILE A 316 22.26 9.04 32.29
N LYS A 317 21.64 10.00 31.57
CA LYS A 317 22.28 11.31 31.36
C LYS A 317 22.59 12.04 32.64
N GLN A 318 21.65 12.08 33.56
CA GLN A 318 21.82 12.73 34.87
C GLN A 318 22.89 12.06 35.71
N GLU A 319 23.00 10.71 35.67
CA GLU A 319 24.04 9.96 36.35
C GLU A 319 25.43 10.23 35.73
N ALA A 320 25.53 10.33 34.40
CA ALA A 320 26.75 10.68 33.70
C ALA A 320 27.23 12.10 34.02
N GLU A 321 26.33 13.08 34.07
CA GLU A 321 26.62 14.47 34.43
C GLU A 321 27.15 14.58 35.85
N LYS A 322 26.52 13.91 36.84
CA LYS A 322 26.98 13.86 38.23
C LYS A 322 28.35 13.18 38.39
N GLY A 323 28.61 12.15 37.60
CA GLY A 323 29.93 11.45 37.58
C GLY A 323 31.06 12.37 37.07
N THR A 324 30.74 13.29 36.15
CA THR A 324 31.71 14.27 35.62
C THR A 324 31.99 15.39 36.64
N GLU A 325 30.97 15.88 37.36
CA GLU A 325 31.11 16.91 38.40
C GLU A 325 31.98 16.41 39.59
N CYS A 326 31.92 15.14 39.91
CA CYS A 326 32.79 14.58 40.98
C CYS A 326 34.28 14.45 40.60
N GLN A 327 34.63 14.59 39.30
CA GLN A 327 36.04 14.54 38.85
C GLN A 327 36.66 15.91 38.63
N SER A 328 35.90 16.99 38.58
CA SER A 328 36.39 18.37 38.46
C SER A 328 36.55 18.96 39.85
N THR A 329 37.78 19.00 40.37
CA THR A 329 38.12 19.66 41.63
C THR A 329 38.37 21.16 41.50
N ASP A 330 38.03 21.78 40.36
CA ASP A 330 38.22 23.21 40.11
C ASP A 330 36.88 23.91 39.79
N PRO A 331 36.35 24.74 40.73
CA PRO A 331 35.04 25.38 40.58
C PRO A 331 35.00 26.54 39.56
N THR A 332 36.09 26.81 38.83
CA THR A 332 36.20 27.95 37.90
C THR A 332 36.20 27.54 36.42
N SER A 333 36.20 26.25 36.09
CA SER A 333 36.12 25.80 34.69
C SER A 333 34.67 25.58 34.27
N VAL A 334 34.06 26.52 33.59
CA VAL A 334 32.89 26.31 32.78
C VAL A 334 33.33 25.44 31.61
N ASP A 335 33.05 24.13 31.68
CA ASP A 335 33.36 23.21 30.59
C ASP A 335 32.37 23.47 29.42
N ASP A 336 32.80 24.30 28.47
CA ASP A 336 32.10 24.65 27.25
C ASP A 336 32.21 23.51 26.18
N ARG A 337 32.49 22.28 26.65
CA ARG A 337 32.66 21.13 25.75
C ARG A 337 31.31 20.67 25.23
N PRO A 338 31.11 20.59 23.91
CA PRO A 338 29.87 20.05 23.34
C PRO A 338 29.68 18.61 23.84
N PRO A 339 28.41 18.19 24.00
CA PRO A 339 28.10 16.81 24.40
C PRO A 339 28.77 15.82 23.45
N PRO A 340 29.28 14.68 23.94
CA PRO A 340 29.95 13.69 23.10
C PRO A 340 29.05 13.24 21.96
N ALA A 341 29.62 13.09 20.77
CA ALA A 341 28.90 12.55 19.62
C ALA A 341 28.30 11.16 19.95
N ALA A 342 27.15 10.84 19.37
CA ALA A 342 26.35 9.64 19.71
C ALA A 342 27.13 8.31 19.64
N ASP A 343 28.23 8.24 18.87
CA ASP A 343 29.09 7.07 18.74
C ASP A 343 30.47 7.24 19.40
N SER A 344 30.65 8.26 20.25
CA SER A 344 31.85 8.43 21.07
C SER A 344 31.89 7.31 22.14
N PRO A 345 33.06 6.77 22.50
CA PRO A 345 33.18 5.81 23.61
C PRO A 345 32.63 6.32 24.95
N ALA A 346 32.47 7.64 25.09
CA ALA A 346 31.85 8.30 26.24
C ALA A 346 30.34 8.48 26.13
N ALA A 347 29.72 8.18 24.99
CA ALA A 347 28.27 8.31 24.82
C ALA A 347 27.54 7.20 25.57
N PRO A 348 26.55 7.51 26.42
CA PRO A 348 25.81 6.52 27.19
C PRO A 348 24.94 5.59 26.33
N PHE A 349 24.66 5.99 25.06
CA PHE A 349 23.83 5.26 24.11
C PHE A 349 24.48 5.26 22.73
N SER A 350 24.43 4.13 22.02
CA SER A 350 24.84 4.06 20.63
C SER A 350 23.70 4.48 19.69
N SER A 351 24.06 4.96 18.49
CA SER A 351 23.11 5.25 17.41
C SER A 351 22.24 4.03 17.09
N ALA A 352 22.80 2.82 17.19
CA ALA A 352 22.10 1.56 16.99
C ALA A 352 21.00 1.32 18.04
N ASP A 353 21.32 1.54 19.33
CA ASP A 353 20.38 1.34 20.44
C ASP A 353 19.19 2.34 20.35
N VAL A 354 19.49 3.60 20.01
CA VAL A 354 18.49 4.66 19.77
C VAL A 354 17.60 4.32 18.58
N SER A 355 18.21 3.85 17.47
CA SER A 355 17.46 3.48 16.26
C SER A 355 16.47 2.34 16.52
N ARG A 356 16.90 1.32 17.27
CA ARG A 356 16.03 0.19 17.64
C ARG A 356 14.89 0.61 18.56
N SER A 357 15.16 1.42 19.59
CA SER A 357 14.14 1.93 20.51
C SER A 357 13.07 2.74 19.74
N LEU A 358 13.50 3.65 18.87
CA LEU A 358 12.58 4.50 18.12
C LEU A 358 11.74 3.71 17.11
N LEU A 359 12.35 2.72 16.43
CA LEU A 359 11.63 1.82 15.53
C LEU A 359 10.53 1.05 16.28
N TYR A 360 10.84 0.52 17.46
CA TYR A 360 9.86 -0.16 18.29
C TYR A 360 8.76 0.77 18.79
N ALA A 361 9.11 1.97 19.26
CA ALA A 361 8.14 2.94 19.75
C ALA A 361 7.10 3.29 18.68
N ILE A 362 7.55 3.59 17.47
CA ILE A 362 6.66 3.96 16.36
C ILE A 362 5.85 2.75 15.87
N SER A 363 6.50 1.62 15.61
CA SER A 363 5.83 0.42 15.07
C SER A 363 4.80 -0.15 16.06
N ASN A 364 5.12 -0.19 17.36
CA ASN A 364 4.20 -0.70 18.37
C ASN A 364 2.96 0.21 18.52
N ASN A 365 3.14 1.53 18.50
CA ASN A 365 2.01 2.47 18.53
C ASN A 365 1.12 2.32 17.28
N ILE A 366 1.71 2.19 16.09
CA ILE A 366 0.92 1.94 14.87
C ILE A 366 0.13 0.64 15.01
N GLY A 367 0.76 -0.45 15.47
CA GLY A 367 0.10 -1.74 15.69
C GLY A 367 -1.04 -1.66 16.70
N GLN A 368 -0.85 -0.94 17.81
CA GLN A 368 -1.89 -0.75 18.83
C GLN A 368 -3.09 0.06 18.29
N ILE A 369 -2.83 1.16 17.57
CA ILE A 369 -3.90 1.96 16.96
C ILE A 369 -4.63 1.13 15.90
N ALA A 370 -3.91 0.36 15.07
CA ALA A 370 -4.51 -0.52 14.07
C ALA A 370 -5.44 -1.56 14.72
N TYR A 371 -5.00 -2.18 15.81
CA TYR A 371 -5.83 -3.09 16.60
C TYR A 371 -7.10 -2.40 17.11
N LEU A 372 -6.98 -1.23 17.74
CA LEU A 372 -8.13 -0.49 18.26
C LEU A 372 -9.13 -0.10 17.17
N GLN A 373 -8.65 0.31 15.98
CA GLN A 373 -9.54 0.57 14.84
C GLN A 373 -10.21 -0.71 14.34
N SER A 374 -9.47 -1.83 14.30
CA SER A 374 -10.04 -3.11 13.89
C SER A 374 -11.14 -3.59 14.85
N GLU A 375 -10.98 -3.38 16.17
CA GLU A 375 -12.02 -3.66 17.18
C GLU A 375 -13.23 -2.76 16.98
N LYS A 376 -13.01 -1.44 16.93
CA LYS A 376 -14.07 -0.45 16.77
C LYS A 376 -14.98 -0.72 15.57
N HIS A 377 -14.39 -1.24 14.48
CA HIS A 377 -15.10 -1.51 13.22
C HIS A 377 -15.39 -2.99 12.98
N SER A 378 -15.17 -3.88 13.95
CA SER A 378 -15.42 -5.32 13.89
C SER A 378 -14.72 -5.99 12.69
N LEU A 379 -13.45 -5.63 12.45
CA LEU A 379 -12.64 -6.16 11.35
C LEU A 379 -11.69 -7.24 11.88
N SER A 380 -11.67 -8.39 11.24
CA SER A 380 -10.78 -9.51 11.60
C SER A 380 -9.46 -9.50 10.84
N THR A 381 -9.43 -8.89 9.66
CA THR A 381 -8.29 -8.93 8.73
C THR A 381 -7.64 -7.56 8.67
N ILE A 382 -6.32 -7.50 8.92
CA ILE A 382 -5.53 -6.26 8.94
C ILE A 382 -4.36 -6.41 7.98
N TYR A 383 -4.37 -5.66 6.87
CA TYR A 383 -3.26 -5.58 5.93
C TYR A 383 -2.38 -4.37 6.24
N PHE A 384 -1.08 -4.58 6.27
CA PHE A 384 -0.09 -3.54 6.41
C PHE A 384 0.58 -3.27 5.05
N GLY A 385 0.53 -2.02 4.61
CA GLY A 385 1.14 -1.55 3.37
C GLY A 385 1.95 -0.28 3.57
N GLY A 386 2.57 0.19 2.49
CA GLY A 386 3.40 1.40 2.50
C GLY A 386 4.89 1.14 2.63
N SER A 387 5.68 2.13 2.27
CA SER A 387 7.15 2.01 2.14
C SER A 387 7.93 2.01 3.46
N PHE A 388 7.26 2.11 4.60
CA PHE A 388 7.88 2.00 5.93
C PHE A 388 8.38 0.59 6.24
N ILE A 389 7.67 -0.43 5.76
CA ILE A 389 7.92 -1.83 6.13
C ILE A 389 9.15 -2.36 5.42
N ARG A 390 9.27 -2.20 4.10
CA ARG A 390 10.39 -2.62 3.24
C ARG A 390 10.87 -4.05 3.49
N GLY A 391 9.98 -4.96 3.86
CA GLY A 391 10.35 -6.32 4.25
C GLY A 391 11.23 -6.40 5.51
N HIS A 392 11.37 -5.32 6.28
CA HIS A 392 12.25 -5.28 7.45
C HIS A 392 11.71 -6.15 8.58
N ARG A 393 12.51 -7.13 8.99
CA ARG A 393 12.11 -8.19 9.94
C ARG A 393 11.58 -7.66 11.27
N GLN A 394 12.27 -6.69 11.86
CA GLN A 394 11.87 -6.14 13.16
C GLN A 394 10.57 -5.35 13.08
N THR A 395 10.37 -4.58 12.00
CA THR A 395 9.13 -3.85 11.77
C THR A 395 7.95 -4.82 11.66
N MET A 396 8.07 -5.85 10.81
CA MET A 396 7.03 -6.87 10.64
C MET A 396 6.77 -7.63 11.93
N ASN A 397 7.83 -8.01 12.64
CA ASN A 397 7.70 -8.72 13.92
C ASN A 397 6.99 -7.86 14.97
N THR A 398 7.34 -6.58 15.10
CA THR A 398 6.74 -5.67 16.07
C THR A 398 5.25 -5.45 15.78
N LEU A 399 4.88 -5.23 14.50
CA LEU A 399 3.49 -5.08 14.09
C LEU A 399 2.70 -6.37 14.32
N SER A 400 3.25 -7.53 13.95
CA SER A 400 2.62 -8.84 14.18
C SER A 400 2.42 -9.11 15.66
N TYR A 401 3.46 -8.84 16.48
CA TYR A 401 3.41 -9.01 17.93
C TYR A 401 2.34 -8.11 18.56
N ALA A 402 2.28 -6.84 18.18
CA ALA A 402 1.29 -5.91 18.70
C ALA A 402 -0.14 -6.38 18.40
N ILE A 403 -0.44 -6.76 17.16
CA ILE A 403 -1.75 -7.27 16.78
C ILE A 403 -2.10 -8.55 17.56
N LYS A 404 -1.17 -9.51 17.61
CA LYS A 404 -1.37 -10.77 18.33
C LYS A 404 -1.58 -10.56 19.84
N PHE A 405 -0.78 -9.68 20.45
CA PHE A 405 -0.84 -9.39 21.87
C PHE A 405 -2.17 -8.77 22.25
N TRP A 406 -2.55 -7.67 21.61
CA TRP A 406 -3.76 -6.95 21.94
C TRP A 406 -5.03 -7.73 21.60
N SER A 407 -5.03 -8.51 20.52
CA SER A 407 -6.16 -9.35 20.13
C SER A 407 -6.20 -10.71 20.85
N LYS A 408 -5.26 -10.98 21.78
CA LYS A 408 -5.10 -12.29 22.42
C LYS A 408 -4.96 -13.46 21.41
N GLY A 409 -4.42 -13.13 20.23
CA GLY A 409 -4.20 -14.10 19.15
C GLY A 409 -5.38 -14.29 18.18
N GLU A 410 -6.50 -13.57 18.37
CA GLU A 410 -7.67 -13.68 17.50
C GLU A 410 -7.49 -13.06 16.12
N LYS A 411 -6.64 -12.02 16.02
CA LYS A 411 -6.37 -11.30 14.76
C LYS A 411 -4.94 -11.53 14.26
N LYS A 412 -4.78 -11.40 12.95
CA LYS A 412 -3.49 -11.55 12.28
C LYS A 412 -3.12 -10.28 11.54
N ALA A 413 -1.82 -9.99 11.52
CA ALA A 413 -1.21 -8.98 10.66
C ALA A 413 -0.79 -9.63 9.34
N TYR A 414 -1.26 -9.08 8.23
CA TYR A 414 -0.90 -9.52 6.88
C TYR A 414 0.00 -8.49 6.22
N PHE A 415 1.04 -8.97 5.57
CA PHE A 415 2.03 -8.19 4.83
C PHE A 415 2.00 -8.59 3.36
N LEU A 416 2.59 -7.74 2.52
CA LEU A 416 2.69 -7.96 1.08
C LEU A 416 4.15 -7.91 0.64
N ARG A 417 4.47 -8.55 -0.48
CA ARG A 417 5.81 -8.45 -1.10
C ARG A 417 5.98 -7.13 -1.86
N HIS A 418 4.86 -6.53 -2.29
CA HIS A 418 4.82 -5.26 -3.01
C HIS A 418 4.16 -4.13 -2.19
N GLU A 419 4.29 -4.18 -0.86
CA GLU A 419 3.62 -3.28 0.08
C GLU A 419 3.81 -1.80 -0.22
N GLY A 420 4.92 -1.43 -0.84
CA GLY A 420 5.24 -0.05 -1.19
C GLY A 420 4.55 0.46 -2.46
N TYR A 421 3.99 -0.41 -3.30
CA TYR A 421 3.52 -0.06 -4.64
C TYR A 421 2.00 -0.09 -4.82
N LEU A 422 1.24 -0.17 -3.73
CA LEU A 422 -0.23 -0.22 -3.77
C LEU A 422 -0.81 0.93 -4.58
N GLY A 423 -0.39 2.18 -4.30
CA GLY A 423 -0.87 3.38 -5.00
C GLY A 423 -0.52 3.37 -6.49
N ALA A 424 0.72 3.07 -6.83
CA ALA A 424 1.17 3.06 -8.23
C ALA A 424 0.50 1.96 -9.06
N VAL A 425 0.36 0.74 -8.51
CA VAL A 425 -0.37 -0.36 -9.18
C VAL A 425 -1.85 -0.03 -9.29
N GLY A 426 -2.45 0.52 -8.24
CA GLY A 426 -3.84 0.95 -8.30
C GLY A 426 -4.09 2.03 -9.35
N ALA A 427 -3.20 3.01 -9.48
CA ALA A 427 -3.25 4.00 -10.53
C ALA A 427 -3.12 3.36 -11.93
N PHE A 428 -2.19 2.40 -12.08
CA PHE A 428 -2.01 1.65 -13.33
C PHE A 428 -3.28 0.89 -13.74
N LEU A 429 -4.04 0.37 -12.75
CA LEU A 429 -5.24 -0.44 -12.94
C LEU A 429 -6.55 0.35 -12.79
N LYS A 430 -6.50 1.64 -12.52
CA LYS A 430 -7.66 2.47 -12.16
C LYS A 430 -8.83 2.39 -13.13
N ARG A 431 -8.55 2.28 -14.41
CA ARG A 431 -9.56 2.26 -15.48
C ARG A 431 -10.13 0.89 -15.79
N GLN A 432 -9.74 -0.13 -15.01
CA GLN A 432 -10.32 -1.46 -15.12
C GLN A 432 -11.76 -1.49 -14.53
N PRO A 433 -12.67 -2.39 -15.00
CA PRO A 433 -13.98 -2.55 -14.43
C PRO A 433 -13.94 -2.82 -12.91
N ARG A 434 -14.97 -2.43 -12.16
CA ARG A 434 -14.99 -2.57 -10.68
C ARG A 434 -14.87 -4.01 -10.18
N ASN A 435 -15.34 -4.96 -10.98
CA ASN A 435 -15.26 -6.41 -10.68
C ASN A 435 -14.07 -7.09 -11.37
N TRP A 436 -13.16 -6.31 -11.95
CA TRP A 436 -11.99 -6.83 -12.62
C TRP A 436 -11.04 -7.50 -11.61
N GLY A 437 -10.41 -8.62 -12.03
CA GLY A 437 -9.47 -9.36 -11.21
C GLY A 437 -10.08 -10.44 -10.32
N ARG A 438 -11.39 -10.49 -10.11
CA ARG A 438 -11.99 -11.59 -9.37
C ARG A 438 -11.98 -12.87 -10.22
N ARG A 439 -11.42 -13.96 -9.66
CA ARG A 439 -11.53 -15.29 -10.27
C ARG A 439 -13.01 -15.55 -10.56
N GLY A 440 -13.36 -15.69 -11.84
CA GLY A 440 -14.75 -15.90 -12.31
C GLY A 440 -15.26 -14.82 -13.27
N SER A 441 -14.79 -13.57 -13.20
CA SER A 441 -15.26 -12.51 -14.13
C SER A 441 -14.82 -12.73 -15.58
N PHE A 442 -13.89 -13.67 -15.83
CA PHE A 442 -13.46 -14.06 -17.17
C PHE A 442 -14.17 -15.32 -17.69
N GLU A 443 -14.78 -16.14 -16.83
CA GLU A 443 -15.48 -17.37 -17.23
C GLU A 443 -16.92 -17.10 -17.65
N GLU A 444 -17.58 -16.08 -17.09
CA GLU A 444 -18.96 -15.74 -17.48
C GLU A 444 -19.10 -15.16 -18.91
N GLY A 445 -18.00 -14.71 -19.53
CA GLY A 445 -18.03 -14.20 -20.93
C GLY A 445 -17.91 -15.27 -22.01
N VAL A 446 -17.54 -16.50 -21.68
CA VAL A 446 -17.31 -17.60 -22.65
C VAL A 446 -18.43 -18.65 -22.57
N GLY A 447 -19.18 -18.72 -21.47
CA GLY A 447 -20.25 -19.71 -21.25
C GLY A 447 -21.58 -19.42 -21.96
N LEU A 448 -21.87 -18.16 -22.31
CA LEU A 448 -23.13 -17.78 -22.96
C LEU A 448 -23.19 -18.02 -24.47
N GLY A 449 -22.08 -18.49 -25.08
CA GLY A 449 -22.03 -18.78 -26.53
C GLY A 449 -22.28 -20.24 -26.90
N THR A 450 -22.21 -21.18 -25.97
CA THR A 450 -22.32 -22.62 -26.25
C THR A 450 -23.66 -23.23 -25.88
N GLU A 451 -24.41 -22.69 -24.93
CA GLU A 451 -25.74 -23.19 -24.59
C GLU A 451 -26.83 -22.78 -25.59
N ALA A 452 -26.70 -21.61 -26.22
CA ALA A 452 -27.63 -21.18 -27.28
C ALA A 452 -27.52 -22.00 -28.58
N ARG A 453 -26.48 -22.83 -28.74
CA ARG A 453 -26.29 -23.68 -29.92
C ARG A 453 -26.74 -25.12 -29.69
N ALA A 454 -26.92 -25.55 -28.45
CA ALA A 454 -27.39 -26.86 -28.12
C ALA A 454 -28.96 -26.95 -28.13
N GLU A 455 -29.65 -25.86 -27.80
CA GLU A 455 -31.12 -25.82 -27.86
C GLU A 455 -31.69 -25.63 -29.26
N ALA A 456 -30.92 -25.03 -30.22
CA ALA A 456 -31.34 -24.89 -31.61
C ALA A 456 -31.21 -26.20 -32.43
N GLY A 457 -30.39 -27.17 -31.94
CA GLY A 457 -30.22 -28.48 -32.58
C GLY A 457 -31.24 -29.56 -32.16
N SER A 458 -31.97 -29.33 -31.05
CA SER A 458 -32.95 -30.30 -30.50
C SER A 458 -34.40 -30.11 -31.02
N ARG A 459 -34.68 -29.02 -31.74
CA ARG A 459 -36.04 -28.78 -32.27
C ARG A 459 -36.22 -29.11 -33.75
N ALA A 460 -35.15 -29.56 -34.45
CA ALA A 460 -35.22 -29.91 -35.88
C ALA A 460 -35.33 -31.42 -36.16
N GLY A 461 -35.54 -32.28 -35.12
CA GLY A 461 -35.59 -33.76 -35.23
C GLY A 461 -36.91 -34.42 -34.79
N ALA A 462 -38.00 -33.65 -34.68
CA ALA A 462 -39.30 -34.19 -34.24
C ALA A 462 -40.48 -33.85 -35.18
N GLU A 463 -40.21 -33.77 -36.51
CA GLU A 463 -41.27 -33.79 -37.55
C GLU A 463 -40.67 -34.52 -38.77
N GLU A 464 -40.71 -35.85 -38.73
CA GLU A 464 -40.92 -36.79 -39.83
C GLU A 464 -41.43 -38.12 -39.29
#